data_267055add426bac475d6936843fd94cf
#
_entry.id   267055add426bac475d6936843fd94cf
#
_cell.length_a   1.000
_cell.length_b   1.000
_cell.length_c   1.000
_cell.angle_alpha   90.00
_cell.angle_beta   90.00
_cell.angle_gamma   90.00
#
_symmetry.space_group_name_H-M   'P 1'
#
loop_
_entity.id
_entity.type
_entity.pdbx_description
1 polymer ?
#
loop_
_entity_poly.entity_id
_entity_poly.type
_entity_poly.pdbx_seq_one_letter_code
_entity_poly.pdbx_strand_id
1 'polypeptide(L)'
;MKTKMTKGIIIVLFIASMLIAVNAIPTQACQAGDATLIAGGGNEKSAIVVGTVHVWICDDYLKVKYDLTDGWLLAETHLHVADSWEEIPQKNGNPIPGKFDYKMEHDGVSEFTYSIPLADLGDVDCVFIAAHAVVYNSCGCDCYMEETAWADGDCHVEGFDFPGRNWATGFKYCLGC
;
A
#
# COMPACT_ATOMS: atom_id res chain seq x y z
N MET A 1 -93.83 1.72 13.16
CA MET A 1 -92.58 2.37 13.42
C MET A 1 -91.52 1.56 12.72
N LYS A 2 -90.92 2.04 11.60
CA LYS A 2 -89.90 1.33 10.79
C LYS A 2 -88.54 1.97 11.13
N THR A 3 -87.67 1.24 11.75
CA THR A 3 -86.29 1.65 12.07
C THR A 3 -85.41 1.43 10.85
N LYS A 4 -84.79 2.51 10.32
CA LYS A 4 -83.85 2.47 9.23
C LYS A 4 -82.43 2.12 9.81
N MET A 5 -81.88 1.00 9.39
CA MET A 5 -80.50 0.67 9.65
C MET A 5 -79.60 1.39 8.63
N THR A 6 -78.75 2.24 9.13
CA THR A 6 -77.70 2.90 8.33
C THR A 6 -76.48 1.97 8.23
N LYS A 7 -76.15 1.54 7.01
CA LYS A 7 -74.91 0.74 6.76
C LYS A 7 -73.70 1.72 6.76
N GLY A 8 -72.87 1.60 7.78
CA GLY A 8 -71.58 2.28 7.78
C GLY A 8 -70.60 1.57 6.84
N ILE A 9 -70.06 2.33 5.90
CA ILE A 9 -68.97 1.91 5.03
C ILE A 9 -67.65 2.10 5.79
N ILE A 10 -66.98 1.00 6.14
CA ILE A 10 -65.64 1.06 6.70
C ILE A 10 -64.63 1.09 5.51
N ILE A 11 -64.03 2.25 5.29
CA ILE A 11 -62.92 2.39 4.33
C ILE A 11 -61.64 1.96 5.05
N VAL A 12 -61.14 0.81 4.69
CA VAL A 12 -59.81 0.34 5.15
C VAL A 12 -58.75 0.95 4.23
N LEU A 13 -58.07 1.95 4.70
CA LEU A 13 -56.90 2.53 4.03
C LEU A 13 -55.69 1.58 4.24
N PHE A 14 -55.35 0.83 3.17
CA PHE A 14 -54.07 0.12 3.11
C PHE A 14 -52.97 1.15 2.83
N ILE A 15 -52.19 1.52 3.86
CA ILE A 15 -50.95 2.24 3.67
C ILE A 15 -49.92 1.18 3.27
N ALA A 16 -49.61 1.07 1.98
CA ALA A 16 -48.48 0.29 1.52
C ALA A 16 -47.20 1.06 1.87
N SER A 17 -46.53 0.65 2.96
CA SER A 17 -45.20 1.13 3.27
C SER A 17 -44.19 0.51 2.29
N MET A 18 -43.77 1.29 1.31
CA MET A 18 -42.73 0.95 0.38
C MET A 18 -41.39 1.01 1.15
N LEU A 19 -40.93 -0.13 1.60
CA LEU A 19 -39.56 -0.30 2.14
C LEU A 19 -38.59 -0.09 0.98
N ILE A 20 -37.99 1.11 0.90
CA ILE A 20 -36.84 1.36 0.04
C ILE A 20 -35.68 0.62 0.71
N ALA A 21 -35.31 -0.54 0.18
CA ALA A 21 -34.06 -1.20 0.52
C ALA A 21 -32.93 -0.30 -0.01
N VAL A 22 -32.33 0.50 0.86
CA VAL A 22 -31.08 1.16 0.56
C VAL A 22 -30.03 0.04 0.50
N ASN A 23 -29.68 -0.40 -0.72
CA ASN A 23 -28.50 -1.21 -0.91
C ASN A 23 -27.32 -0.33 -0.50
N ALA A 24 -26.86 -0.47 0.75
CA ALA A 24 -25.57 0.04 1.13
C ALA A 24 -24.55 -0.68 0.24
N ILE A 25 -23.97 0.04 -0.71
CA ILE A 25 -22.77 -0.42 -1.41
C ILE A 25 -21.76 -0.66 -0.28
N PRO A 26 -21.24 -1.88 -0.10
CA PRO A 26 -20.19 -2.07 0.89
C PRO A 26 -19.07 -1.13 0.50
N THR A 27 -18.76 -0.18 1.37
CA THR A 27 -17.52 0.60 1.27
C THR A 27 -16.44 -0.45 1.46
N GLN A 28 -15.84 -0.90 0.35
CA GLN A 28 -14.74 -1.85 0.38
C GLN A 28 -13.65 -1.17 1.21
N ALA A 29 -13.42 -1.69 2.40
CA ALA A 29 -12.33 -1.21 3.24
C ALA A 29 -11.07 -1.37 2.40
N CYS A 30 -10.31 -0.26 2.21
CA CYS A 30 -9.04 -0.31 1.51
C CYS A 30 -8.20 -1.38 2.21
N GLN A 31 -7.90 -2.47 1.51
CA GLN A 31 -7.01 -3.49 2.05
C GLN A 31 -5.63 -2.84 2.17
N ALA A 32 -5.12 -2.78 3.38
CA ALA A 32 -3.80 -2.25 3.66
C ALA A 32 -2.82 -3.40 3.86
N GLY A 33 -1.62 -3.25 3.35
CA GLY A 33 -0.48 -4.12 3.60
C GLY A 33 0.69 -3.28 4.09
N ASP A 34 1.50 -3.86 4.96
CA ASP A 34 2.67 -3.22 5.52
C ASP A 34 3.90 -4.08 5.24
N ALA A 35 4.99 -3.45 4.81
CA ALA A 35 6.30 -4.06 4.66
C ALA A 35 7.32 -3.30 5.50
N THR A 36 8.19 -4.00 6.20
CA THR A 36 9.21 -3.39 7.06
C THR A 36 10.31 -2.77 6.20
N LEU A 37 10.62 -1.49 6.39
CA LEU A 37 11.74 -0.83 5.71
C LEU A 37 13.03 -1.00 6.52
N ILE A 38 13.98 -1.76 5.97
CA ILE A 38 15.23 -2.14 6.63
C ILE A 38 16.39 -1.44 5.92
N ALA A 39 17.25 -0.76 6.68
CA ALA A 39 18.49 -0.17 6.20
C ALA A 39 19.70 -1.02 6.60
N GLY A 40 20.78 -0.98 5.80
CA GLY A 40 22.03 -1.66 6.10
C GLY A 40 21.96 -3.20 6.15
N GLY A 41 20.96 -3.81 5.52
CA GLY A 41 20.67 -5.25 5.59
C GLY A 41 21.73 -6.17 4.98
N GLY A 42 22.76 -5.62 4.32
CA GLY A 42 23.91 -6.41 3.82
C GLY A 42 24.73 -7.10 4.92
N ASN A 43 24.51 -6.72 6.16
CA ASN A 43 25.09 -7.36 7.34
C ASN A 43 24.02 -7.38 8.45
N GLU A 44 23.57 -8.56 8.84
CA GLU A 44 22.55 -8.75 9.88
C GLU A 44 22.83 -7.99 11.19
N LYS A 45 24.10 -7.75 11.52
CA LYS A 45 24.50 -7.02 12.74
C LYS A 45 24.30 -5.50 12.62
N SER A 46 24.19 -4.99 11.40
CA SER A 46 24.01 -3.56 11.11
C SER A 46 22.63 -3.25 10.52
N ALA A 47 21.79 -4.26 10.32
CA ALA A 47 20.43 -4.07 9.85
C ALA A 47 19.60 -3.28 10.87
N ILE A 48 18.98 -2.21 10.43
CA ILE A 48 18.19 -1.30 11.26
C ILE A 48 16.82 -1.13 10.61
N VAL A 49 15.75 -1.32 11.36
CA VAL A 49 14.40 -0.93 10.93
C VAL A 49 14.32 0.60 10.99
N VAL A 50 14.07 1.22 9.84
CA VAL A 50 14.03 2.68 9.69
C VAL A 50 12.62 3.21 9.46
N GLY A 51 11.66 2.32 9.24
CA GLY A 51 10.26 2.68 9.01
C GLY A 51 9.45 1.53 8.42
N THR A 52 8.36 1.90 7.77
CA THR A 52 7.42 0.98 7.12
C THR A 52 7.07 1.50 5.72
N VAL A 53 6.84 0.60 4.79
CA VAL A 53 6.21 0.90 3.51
C VAL A 53 4.77 0.40 3.58
N HIS A 54 3.82 1.34 3.60
CA HIS A 54 2.39 1.05 3.60
C HIS A 54 1.87 0.96 2.18
N VAL A 55 1.05 -0.05 1.90
CA VAL A 55 0.41 -0.26 0.59
C VAL A 55 -1.09 -0.40 0.78
N TRP A 56 -1.86 0.32 -0.03
CA TRP A 56 -3.32 0.19 -0.05
C TRP A 56 -3.90 0.65 -1.38
N ILE A 57 -5.12 0.22 -1.67
CA ILE A 57 -5.90 0.73 -2.78
C ILE A 57 -6.83 1.82 -2.25
N CYS A 58 -6.84 2.95 -2.92
CA CYS A 58 -7.77 4.04 -2.63
C CYS A 58 -8.26 4.63 -3.94
N ASP A 59 -9.57 4.63 -4.15
CA ASP A 59 -10.20 4.94 -5.42
C ASP A 59 -9.59 4.05 -6.53
N ASP A 60 -9.15 4.65 -7.64
CA ASP A 60 -8.55 3.96 -8.78
C ASP A 60 -7.00 3.92 -8.71
N TYR A 61 -6.41 4.01 -7.51
CA TYR A 61 -4.97 4.08 -7.34
C TYR A 61 -4.45 3.05 -6.33
N LEU A 62 -3.34 2.41 -6.68
CA LEU A 62 -2.44 1.78 -5.72
C LEU A 62 -1.58 2.88 -5.07
N LYS A 63 -1.65 2.99 -3.75
CA LYS A 63 -0.86 3.91 -2.95
C LYS A 63 0.28 3.15 -2.29
N VAL A 64 1.49 3.69 -2.40
CA VAL A 64 2.68 3.14 -1.74
C VAL A 64 3.34 4.27 -0.97
N LYS A 65 3.27 4.22 0.36
CA LYS A 65 3.79 5.24 1.27
C LYS A 65 5.02 4.73 1.99
N TYR A 66 6.13 5.43 1.86
CA TYR A 66 7.28 5.32 2.75
C TYR A 66 6.98 6.15 4.00
N ASP A 67 7.12 5.58 5.17
CA ASP A 67 6.87 6.21 6.46
C ASP A 67 8.03 5.88 7.41
N LEU A 68 8.92 6.85 7.64
CA LEU A 68 10.14 6.66 8.41
C LEU A 68 9.93 7.05 9.87
N THR A 69 10.62 6.35 10.76
CA THR A 69 10.55 6.53 12.21
C THR A 69 11.90 6.93 12.79
N ASP A 70 11.95 7.23 14.08
CA ASP A 70 13.17 7.45 14.88
C ASP A 70 14.15 8.50 14.31
N GLY A 71 13.59 9.52 13.62
CA GLY A 71 14.39 10.63 13.10
C GLY A 71 15.08 10.32 11.76
N TRP A 72 14.80 9.17 11.15
CA TRP A 72 15.23 8.89 9.79
C TRP A 72 14.48 9.75 8.78
N LEU A 73 15.18 10.16 7.72
CA LEU A 73 14.68 11.02 6.66
C LEU A 73 15.03 10.42 5.30
N LEU A 74 14.15 10.65 4.32
CA LEU A 74 14.35 10.24 2.93
C LEU A 74 15.28 11.23 2.22
N ALA A 75 16.29 10.71 1.53
CA ALA A 75 17.07 11.41 0.52
C ALA A 75 16.59 11.06 -0.89
N GLU A 76 16.34 9.76 -1.14
CA GLU A 76 15.83 9.27 -2.42
C GLU A 76 14.85 8.11 -2.19
N THR A 77 13.86 7.98 -3.06
CA THR A 77 13.00 6.79 -3.15
C THR A 77 12.97 6.27 -4.58
N HIS A 78 12.96 4.93 -4.69
CA HIS A 78 12.84 4.22 -5.94
C HIS A 78 11.82 3.11 -5.77
N LEU A 79 10.79 3.11 -6.62
CA LEU A 79 9.71 2.15 -6.55
C LEU A 79 9.47 1.52 -7.92
N HIS A 80 9.32 0.21 -7.97
CA HIS A 80 8.86 -0.52 -9.14
C HIS A 80 7.73 -1.47 -8.75
N VAL A 81 6.72 -1.55 -9.61
CA VAL A 81 5.57 -2.43 -9.46
C VAL A 81 5.42 -3.22 -10.75
N ALA A 82 5.33 -4.54 -10.65
CA ALA A 82 5.28 -5.44 -11.80
C ALA A 82 4.36 -6.65 -11.55
N ASP A 83 3.98 -7.34 -12.61
CA ASP A 83 3.15 -8.57 -12.57
C ASP A 83 3.92 -9.76 -11.97
N SER A 84 5.25 -9.74 -12.13
CA SER A 84 6.14 -10.75 -11.59
C SER A 84 7.44 -10.11 -11.10
N TRP A 85 8.13 -10.79 -10.17
CA TRP A 85 9.41 -10.28 -9.67
C TRP A 85 10.52 -10.27 -10.75
N GLU A 86 10.40 -11.11 -11.79
CA GLU A 86 11.34 -11.18 -12.93
C GLU A 86 11.29 -9.93 -13.80
N GLU A 87 10.15 -9.25 -13.85
CA GLU A 87 9.97 -8.01 -14.61
C GLU A 87 10.53 -6.77 -13.92
N ILE A 88 10.81 -6.86 -12.62
CA ILE A 88 11.50 -5.79 -11.89
C ILE A 88 12.91 -5.62 -12.50
N PRO A 89 13.31 -4.39 -12.90
CA PRO A 89 14.61 -4.14 -13.52
C PRO A 89 15.77 -4.64 -12.68
N GLN A 90 16.47 -5.67 -13.17
CA GLN A 90 17.53 -6.35 -12.47
C GLN A 90 18.65 -6.82 -13.40
N LYS A 91 19.83 -7.14 -12.85
CA LYS A 91 20.95 -7.75 -13.55
C LYS A 91 21.55 -8.87 -12.69
N ASN A 92 21.57 -10.08 -13.22
CA ASN A 92 22.03 -11.27 -12.50
C ASN A 92 21.30 -11.45 -11.15
N GLY A 93 20.00 -11.16 -11.12
CA GLY A 93 19.17 -11.25 -9.92
C GLY A 93 19.32 -10.10 -8.93
N ASN A 94 20.15 -9.09 -9.21
CA ASN A 94 20.26 -7.89 -8.37
C ASN A 94 19.42 -6.77 -8.97
N PRO A 95 18.42 -6.23 -8.27
CA PRO A 95 17.61 -5.12 -8.75
C PRO A 95 18.46 -3.87 -8.97
N ILE A 96 18.02 -3.03 -9.91
CA ILE A 96 18.71 -1.80 -10.32
C ILE A 96 17.76 -0.61 -10.03
N PRO A 97 17.78 -0.04 -8.80
CA PRO A 97 16.84 1.03 -8.40
C PRO A 97 16.82 2.22 -9.35
N GLY A 98 17.98 2.59 -9.90
CA GLY A 98 18.08 3.67 -10.88
C GLY A 98 17.31 3.45 -12.19
N LYS A 99 16.80 2.23 -12.44
CA LYS A 99 15.94 1.88 -13.59
C LYS A 99 14.48 1.67 -13.22
N PHE A 100 14.11 1.83 -11.97
CA PHE A 100 12.73 1.70 -11.52
C PHE A 100 11.88 2.83 -12.13
N ASP A 101 10.59 2.58 -12.33
CA ASP A 101 9.69 3.50 -13.02
C ASP A 101 9.43 4.77 -12.21
N TYR A 102 9.34 4.63 -10.89
CA TYR A 102 9.05 5.74 -9.98
C TYR A 102 10.29 6.08 -9.17
N LYS A 103 10.75 7.33 -9.29
CA LYS A 103 11.94 7.85 -8.59
C LYS A 103 11.69 9.28 -8.13
N MET A 104 12.16 9.60 -6.94
CA MET A 104 12.06 10.95 -6.38
C MET A 104 13.27 11.24 -5.49
N GLU A 105 13.85 12.42 -5.66
CA GLU A 105 14.79 13.01 -4.71
C GLU A 105 14.01 13.80 -3.67
N HIS A 106 14.45 13.78 -2.42
CA HIS A 106 13.79 14.42 -1.30
C HIS A 106 14.75 15.33 -0.54
N ASP A 107 14.21 16.40 0.03
CA ASP A 107 14.93 17.31 0.92
C ASP A 107 14.58 17.00 2.38
N GLY A 108 14.87 15.76 2.78
CA GLY A 108 14.76 15.33 4.16
C GLY A 108 13.34 15.29 4.71
N VAL A 109 12.45 14.56 4.04
CA VAL A 109 11.11 14.32 4.54
C VAL A 109 11.04 12.97 5.26
N SER A 110 10.15 12.84 6.25
CA SER A 110 9.94 11.57 6.96
C SER A 110 8.93 10.66 6.27
N GLU A 111 8.15 11.18 5.31
CA GLU A 111 7.17 10.37 4.58
C GLU A 111 7.03 10.83 3.13
N PHE A 112 6.68 9.90 2.25
CA PHE A 112 6.36 10.18 0.86
C PHE A 112 5.44 9.10 0.29
N THR A 113 4.47 9.49 -0.55
CA THR A 113 3.48 8.57 -1.13
C THR A 113 3.47 8.64 -2.65
N TYR A 114 3.69 7.49 -3.29
CA TYR A 114 3.39 7.30 -4.70
C TYR A 114 1.91 6.95 -4.90
N SER A 115 1.37 7.37 -6.05
CA SER A 115 0.00 7.07 -6.49
C SER A 115 0.06 6.50 -7.88
N ILE A 116 -0.21 5.23 -8.04
CA ILE A 116 -0.10 4.48 -9.29
C ILE A 116 -1.51 4.16 -9.76
N PRO A 117 -1.95 4.62 -10.95
CA PRO A 117 -3.26 4.26 -11.48
C PRO A 117 -3.39 2.74 -11.62
N LEU A 118 -4.48 2.15 -11.11
CA LEU A 118 -4.72 0.71 -11.28
C LEU A 118 -4.82 0.32 -12.75
N ALA A 119 -5.27 1.22 -13.62
CA ALA A 119 -5.32 1.01 -15.06
C ALA A 119 -3.94 0.74 -15.70
N ASP A 120 -2.85 1.22 -15.06
CA ASP A 120 -1.48 1.02 -15.55
C ASP A 120 -0.90 -0.35 -15.13
N LEU A 121 -1.55 -1.03 -14.17
CA LEU A 121 -1.13 -2.34 -13.65
C LEU A 121 -1.71 -3.53 -14.43
N GLY A 122 -2.64 -3.28 -15.36
CA GLY A 122 -3.30 -4.34 -16.14
C GLY A 122 -4.35 -5.11 -15.31
N ASP A 123 -4.75 -6.28 -15.84
CA ASP A 123 -5.75 -7.16 -15.22
C ASP A 123 -5.04 -8.28 -14.46
N VAL A 124 -4.50 -7.92 -13.28
CA VAL A 124 -3.74 -8.84 -12.42
C VAL A 124 -4.34 -8.90 -11.01
N ASP A 125 -4.31 -10.08 -10.42
CA ASP A 125 -4.80 -10.28 -9.05
C ASP A 125 -3.84 -9.73 -8.00
N CYS A 126 -2.53 -9.83 -8.25
CA CYS A 126 -1.48 -9.41 -7.34
C CYS A 126 -0.33 -8.77 -8.11
N VAL A 127 0.42 -7.91 -7.44
CA VAL A 127 1.63 -7.26 -7.96
C VAL A 127 2.82 -7.54 -7.06
N PHE A 128 4.02 -7.49 -7.66
CA PHE A 128 5.31 -7.57 -6.99
C PHE A 128 5.89 -6.16 -6.88
N ILE A 129 6.28 -5.79 -5.68
CA ILE A 129 6.71 -4.42 -5.34
C ILE A 129 8.16 -4.47 -4.86
N ALA A 130 9.03 -3.70 -5.53
CA ALA A 130 10.37 -3.41 -5.07
C ALA A 130 10.42 -1.95 -4.62
N ALA A 131 10.52 -1.74 -3.30
CA ALA A 131 10.59 -0.42 -2.70
C ALA A 131 11.96 -0.21 -2.05
N HIS A 132 12.75 0.67 -2.65
CA HIS A 132 14.10 1.03 -2.22
C HIS A 132 14.14 2.50 -1.79
N ALA A 133 14.94 2.83 -0.79
CA ALA A 133 15.19 4.20 -0.37
C ALA A 133 16.68 4.43 -0.06
N VAL A 134 17.13 5.67 -0.24
CA VAL A 134 18.31 6.21 0.41
C VAL A 134 17.81 7.03 1.59
N VAL A 135 18.26 6.67 2.78
CA VAL A 135 17.81 7.26 4.04
C VAL A 135 18.99 7.78 4.83
N TYR A 136 18.76 8.83 5.61
CA TYR A 136 19.78 9.36 6.50
C TYR A 136 19.20 9.73 7.85
N ASN A 137 20.07 9.73 8.86
CA ASN A 137 19.74 10.17 10.21
C ASN A 137 20.87 11.06 10.74
N SER A 138 20.48 12.13 11.42
CA SER A 138 21.40 13.04 12.10
C SER A 138 21.34 12.74 13.61
N CYS A 139 22.33 12.09 14.12
CA CYS A 139 22.43 11.72 15.54
C CYS A 139 23.13 12.78 16.40
N GLY A 140 23.03 14.06 16.04
CA GLY A 140 23.59 15.20 16.77
C GLY A 140 24.72 15.90 16.03
N CYS A 141 25.54 16.69 16.76
CA CYS A 141 26.42 17.71 16.17
C CYS A 141 27.47 17.21 15.15
N ASP A 142 27.85 15.92 15.17
CA ASP A 142 28.93 15.39 14.33
C ASP A 142 28.64 13.99 13.75
N CYS A 143 27.39 13.52 13.79
CA CYS A 143 27.04 12.19 13.33
C CYS A 143 26.01 12.30 12.19
N TYR A 144 26.39 11.80 11.03
CA TYR A 144 25.55 11.63 9.86
C TYR A 144 25.65 10.18 9.40
N MET A 145 24.55 9.51 9.34
CA MET A 145 24.46 8.15 8.81
C MET A 145 23.61 8.19 7.55
N GLU A 146 24.14 7.67 6.47
CA GLU A 146 23.40 7.47 5.22
C GLU A 146 23.46 5.98 4.87
N GLU A 147 22.32 5.41 4.60
CA GLU A 147 22.16 4.00 4.30
C GLU A 147 21.18 3.78 3.15
N THR A 148 21.32 2.66 2.47
CA THR A 148 20.29 2.16 1.57
C THR A 148 19.33 1.25 2.32
N ALA A 149 18.04 1.35 1.99
CA ALA A 149 16.99 0.57 2.63
C ALA A 149 16.13 -0.15 1.58
N TRP A 150 15.66 -1.34 1.92
CA TRP A 150 14.71 -2.13 1.15
C TRP A 150 13.50 -2.47 2.01
N ALA A 151 12.33 -2.48 1.39
CA ALA A 151 11.13 -2.99 2.03
C ALA A 151 11.10 -4.51 1.93
N ASP A 152 10.89 -5.15 3.06
CA ASP A 152 10.73 -6.59 3.20
C ASP A 152 9.33 -6.93 3.70
N GLY A 153 8.76 -8.00 3.17
CA GLY A 153 7.45 -8.47 3.61
C GLY A 153 7.44 -8.83 5.09
N ASP A 154 6.26 -8.74 5.67
CA ASP A 154 6.00 -9.14 7.05
C ASP A 154 4.83 -10.12 7.12
N CYS A 155 4.14 -10.21 8.27
CA CYS A 155 2.95 -11.07 8.41
C CYS A 155 1.71 -10.60 7.62
N HIS A 156 1.74 -9.42 7.02
CA HIS A 156 0.64 -8.82 6.27
C HIS A 156 0.83 -8.90 4.76
N VAL A 157 2.08 -8.93 4.29
CA VAL A 157 2.44 -9.06 2.87
C VAL A 157 3.56 -10.08 2.71
N GLU A 158 3.46 -10.92 1.69
CA GLU A 158 4.45 -11.97 1.41
C GLU A 158 5.76 -11.34 0.89
N GLY A 159 6.83 -11.41 1.70
CA GLY A 159 8.18 -10.99 1.29
C GLY A 159 8.86 -11.99 0.37
N PHE A 160 9.81 -11.51 -0.43
CA PHE A 160 10.70 -12.35 -1.23
C PHE A 160 12.10 -11.74 -1.34
N ASP A 161 13.11 -12.61 -1.45
CA ASP A 161 14.49 -12.22 -1.73
C ASP A 161 14.75 -12.21 -3.23
N PHE A 162 15.47 -11.20 -3.72
CA PHE A 162 16.01 -11.25 -5.06
C PHE A 162 17.14 -12.29 -5.13
N PRO A 163 17.22 -13.12 -6.22
CA PRO A 163 18.19 -14.23 -6.29
C PRO A 163 19.64 -13.79 -6.51
N GLY A 164 19.92 -12.50 -6.50
CA GLY A 164 21.25 -11.93 -6.65
C GLY A 164 22.16 -12.12 -5.43
N ARG A 165 23.25 -11.36 -5.41
CA ARG A 165 24.22 -11.41 -4.30
C ARG A 165 24.04 -10.27 -3.28
N ASN A 166 23.22 -9.29 -3.62
CA ASN A 166 22.86 -8.24 -2.68
C ASN A 166 21.71 -8.72 -1.78
N TRP A 167 21.45 -7.97 -0.73
CA TRP A 167 20.40 -8.23 0.26
C TRP A 167 19.05 -7.60 -0.10
N ALA A 168 18.84 -7.26 -1.36
CA ALA A 168 17.62 -6.64 -1.82
C ALA A 168 16.42 -7.58 -1.65
N THR A 169 15.36 -7.02 -1.13
CA THR A 169 14.07 -7.68 -0.89
C THR A 169 12.95 -6.96 -1.61
N GLY A 170 11.82 -7.59 -1.70
CA GLY A 170 10.57 -7.06 -2.19
C GLY A 170 9.40 -7.77 -1.53
N PHE A 171 8.19 -7.40 -1.90
CA PHE A 171 7.00 -8.04 -1.36
C PHE A 171 5.88 -8.11 -2.41
N LYS A 172 4.96 -9.04 -2.19
CA LYS A 172 3.79 -9.26 -3.02
C LYS A 172 2.56 -8.65 -2.36
N TYR A 173 1.77 -7.93 -3.12
CA TYR A 173 0.51 -7.34 -2.68
C TYR A 173 -0.63 -7.72 -3.62
N CYS A 174 -1.77 -8.20 -3.08
CA CYS A 174 -2.93 -8.59 -3.88
C CYS A 174 -3.97 -7.47 -3.93
N LEU A 175 -4.42 -7.16 -5.15
CA LEU A 175 -5.28 -6.01 -5.47
C LEU A 175 -6.75 -6.25 -5.15
N GLY A 176 -7.16 -7.50 -4.94
CA GLY A 176 -8.54 -7.89 -4.66
C GLY A 176 -8.62 -8.96 -3.58
N CYS A 177 -9.62 -8.84 -2.73
CA CYS A 177 -10.13 -9.91 -1.87
C CYS A 177 -11.63 -10.04 -2.07
#